data_2e771ea2dfd17abe0c3b5261c6662da2
#
_entry.id   2e771ea2dfd17abe0c3b5261c6662da2
#
_cell.length_a   1.000
_cell.length_b   1.000
_cell.length_c   1.000
_cell.angle_alpha   90.00
_cell.angle_beta   90.00
_cell.angle_gamma   90.00
#
_symmetry.space_group_name_H-M   'P 1'
#
loop_
_entity.id
_entity.type
_entity.pdbx_description
1 polymer ?
#
loop_
_entity_poly.entity_id
_entity_poly.type
_entity_poly.pdbx_seq_one_letter_code
_entity_poly.pdbx_strand_id
1 'polypeptide(L)'
;KSCGMKNWGKDIHTAIADIEAARAQGMDVTVDFYPYEGGSTALTTMLPPVFVAGDMTRALEKLGTPEGVEEFRRTSSELYDDWDNFCITLGWDRIIISGVVRPENEKFLGLRVTEAAEKFGFEDATALAAYLMHSEDGKTAIINMSMSQDDIDTVARLPWSNIISDAIYAKTDTPHPRM
;
A
#
# COMPACT_ATOMS: atom_id res chain seq x y z
N LYS A 1 10.20 -9.92 2.57
CA LYS A 1 9.30 -10.48 1.54
C LYS A 1 9.10 -9.46 0.42
N SER A 2 8.95 -9.96 -0.81
CA SER A 2 8.80 -9.12 -2.00
C SER A 2 7.49 -8.33 -1.96
N CYS A 3 7.51 -7.08 -2.39
CA CYS A 3 6.35 -6.20 -2.44
C CYS A 3 6.00 -5.88 -3.90
N GLY A 4 4.73 -6.10 -4.28
CA GLY A 4 4.28 -6.01 -5.67
C GLY A 4 4.48 -7.31 -6.46
N MET A 5 3.45 -7.70 -7.24
CA MET A 5 3.38 -9.03 -7.88
C MET A 5 4.57 -9.37 -8.78
N LYS A 6 5.13 -8.39 -9.49
CA LYS A 6 6.30 -8.61 -10.38
C LYS A 6 7.57 -9.03 -9.63
N ASN A 7 7.62 -8.76 -8.31
CA ASN A 7 8.78 -9.01 -7.46
C ASN A 7 8.64 -10.32 -6.66
N TRP A 8 7.44 -10.91 -6.64
CA TRP A 8 7.18 -12.15 -5.88
C TRP A 8 8.09 -13.29 -6.32
N GLY A 9 8.65 -14.00 -5.34
CA GLY A 9 9.57 -15.10 -5.56
C GLY A 9 10.93 -14.72 -6.15
N LYS A 10 11.26 -13.42 -6.20
CA LYS A 10 12.54 -12.92 -6.75
C LYS A 10 13.33 -12.14 -5.71
N ASP A 11 12.86 -10.97 -5.33
CA ASP A 11 13.58 -10.04 -4.46
C ASP A 11 13.87 -10.65 -3.10
N ILE A 12 12.96 -11.49 -2.58
CA ILE A 12 13.15 -12.17 -1.31
C ILE A 12 14.40 -13.07 -1.32
N HIS A 13 14.66 -13.79 -2.40
CA HIS A 13 15.82 -14.68 -2.50
C HIS A 13 17.12 -13.90 -2.55
N THR A 14 17.15 -12.75 -3.22
CA THR A 14 18.32 -11.85 -3.23
C THR A 14 18.59 -11.33 -1.82
N ALA A 15 17.56 -10.81 -1.13
CA ALA A 15 17.71 -10.30 0.22
C ALA A 15 18.16 -11.39 1.22
N ILE A 16 17.65 -12.62 1.09
CA ILE A 16 18.09 -13.77 1.91
C ILE A 16 19.57 -14.07 1.66
N ALA A 17 20.00 -14.12 0.41
CA ALA A 17 21.39 -14.40 0.06
C ALA A 17 22.35 -13.33 0.61
N ASP A 18 21.99 -12.06 0.53
CA ASP A 18 22.77 -10.95 1.08
C ASP A 18 22.91 -11.04 2.61
N ILE A 19 21.82 -11.36 3.31
CA ILE A 19 21.84 -11.55 4.77
C ILE A 19 22.68 -12.77 5.15
N GLU A 20 22.54 -13.89 4.45
CA GLU A 20 23.33 -15.10 4.70
C GLU A 20 24.83 -14.85 4.46
N ALA A 21 25.19 -14.09 3.43
CA ALA A 21 26.56 -13.69 3.17
C ALA A 21 27.13 -12.82 4.29
N ALA A 22 26.34 -11.88 4.83
CA ALA A 22 26.73 -11.06 5.97
C ALA A 22 26.95 -11.91 7.24
N ARG A 23 26.02 -12.84 7.51
CA ARG A 23 26.10 -13.76 8.64
C ARG A 23 27.32 -14.69 8.54
N ALA A 24 27.65 -15.17 7.33
CA ALA A 24 28.86 -15.97 7.08
C ALA A 24 30.17 -15.21 7.36
N GLN A 25 30.13 -13.87 7.32
CA GLN A 25 31.24 -12.99 7.72
C GLN A 25 31.28 -12.70 9.23
N GLY A 26 30.41 -13.32 10.01
CA GLY A 26 30.34 -13.17 11.47
C GLY A 26 29.46 -12.01 11.96
N MET A 27 28.67 -11.38 11.08
CA MET A 27 27.70 -10.37 11.52
C MET A 27 26.48 -11.05 12.15
N ASP A 28 26.05 -10.55 13.29
CA ASP A 28 24.80 -10.99 13.94
C ASP A 28 23.63 -10.19 13.35
N VAL A 29 22.99 -10.77 12.31
CA VAL A 29 21.87 -10.18 11.60
C VAL A 29 20.64 -11.06 11.80
N THR A 30 19.55 -10.48 12.28
CA THR A 30 18.21 -11.08 12.34
C THR A 30 17.23 -10.18 11.61
N VAL A 31 16.07 -10.71 11.24
CA VAL A 31 15.00 -9.91 10.61
C VAL A 31 13.68 -10.14 11.31
N ASP A 32 12.90 -9.08 11.38
CA ASP A 32 11.51 -9.13 11.80
C ASP A 32 10.59 -9.08 10.58
N PHE A 33 9.51 -9.85 10.61
CA PHE A 33 8.49 -9.80 9.56
C PHE A 33 7.10 -10.06 10.14
N TYR A 34 6.08 -9.46 9.57
CA TYR A 34 4.69 -9.81 9.84
C TYR A 34 4.19 -10.85 8.82
N PRO A 35 3.39 -11.86 9.26
CA PRO A 35 3.01 -13.00 8.42
C PRO A 35 1.70 -12.74 7.64
N TYR A 36 1.53 -11.53 7.11
CA TYR A 36 0.32 -11.15 6.37
C TYR A 36 0.65 -10.86 4.90
N GLU A 37 -0.25 -11.22 3.98
CA GLU A 37 -0.17 -10.86 2.57
C GLU A 37 -0.51 -9.38 2.32
N GLY A 38 -1.26 -8.77 3.24
CA GLY A 38 -1.66 -7.37 3.19
C GLY A 38 -0.74 -6.44 3.97
N GLY A 39 -0.41 -5.29 3.39
CA GLY A 39 0.17 -4.13 4.08
C GLY A 39 -0.93 -3.14 4.44
N SER A 40 -0.87 -2.51 5.63
CA SER A 40 -1.78 -1.44 6.02
C SER A 40 -1.07 -0.09 5.94
N THR A 41 -1.66 0.86 5.22
CA THR A 41 -1.09 2.19 5.01
C THR A 41 -2.18 3.20 4.63
N ALA A 42 -1.79 4.45 4.34
CA ALA A 42 -2.70 5.46 3.83
C ALA A 42 -2.84 5.38 2.30
N LEU A 43 -4.02 5.73 1.77
CA LEU A 43 -4.26 5.77 0.32
C LEU A 43 -3.33 6.75 -0.40
N THR A 44 -2.85 7.80 0.29
CA THR A 44 -1.89 8.77 -0.25
C THR A 44 -0.55 8.18 -0.67
N THR A 45 -0.21 6.96 -0.21
CA THR A 45 0.99 6.24 -0.69
C THR A 45 0.90 5.84 -2.17
N MET A 46 -0.28 5.92 -2.77
CA MET A 46 -0.51 5.70 -4.20
C MET A 46 -0.21 6.95 -5.06
N LEU A 47 0.07 8.10 -4.44
CA LEU A 47 0.38 9.34 -5.17
C LEU A 47 1.85 9.36 -5.62
N PRO A 48 2.10 9.54 -6.94
CA PRO A 48 3.46 9.69 -7.44
C PRO A 48 4.16 10.91 -6.84
N PRO A 49 5.46 10.83 -6.52
CA PRO A 49 6.23 11.96 -5.99
C PRO A 49 6.14 13.23 -6.88
N VAL A 50 6.12 13.04 -8.20
CA VAL A 50 5.98 14.14 -9.17
C VAL A 50 4.63 14.85 -9.06
N PHE A 51 3.56 14.13 -8.71
CA PHE A 51 2.23 14.70 -8.49
C PHE A 51 2.19 15.50 -7.18
N VAL A 52 2.81 14.97 -6.12
CA VAL A 52 2.86 15.62 -4.80
C VAL A 52 3.76 16.87 -4.84
N ALA A 53 4.86 16.82 -5.58
CA ALA A 53 5.83 17.92 -5.75
C ALA A 53 6.28 18.58 -4.42
N GLY A 54 6.34 17.78 -3.34
CA GLY A 54 6.74 18.24 -2.01
C GLY A 54 5.66 18.97 -1.19
N ASP A 55 4.44 19.12 -1.72
CA ASP A 55 3.31 19.78 -1.03
C ASP A 55 2.07 18.86 -1.08
N MET A 56 1.89 18.05 -0.04
CA MET A 56 0.76 17.13 0.08
C MET A 56 -0.57 17.86 0.17
N THR A 57 -0.65 18.98 0.88
CA THR A 57 -1.90 19.75 1.03
C THR A 57 -2.40 20.22 -0.33
N ARG A 58 -1.52 20.82 -1.12
CA ARG A 58 -1.83 21.26 -2.47
C ARG A 58 -2.18 20.09 -3.41
N ALA A 59 -1.50 18.96 -3.27
CA ALA A 59 -1.82 17.76 -4.03
C ALA A 59 -3.24 17.24 -3.73
N LEU A 60 -3.64 17.22 -2.46
CA LEU A 60 -4.98 16.82 -2.04
C LEU A 60 -6.07 17.81 -2.52
N GLU A 61 -5.81 19.12 -2.48
CA GLU A 61 -6.72 20.12 -3.04
C GLU A 61 -6.90 19.94 -4.55
N LYS A 62 -5.83 19.66 -5.27
CA LYS A 62 -5.80 19.44 -6.71
C LYS A 62 -6.64 18.23 -7.12
N LEU A 63 -6.65 17.15 -6.31
CA LEU A 63 -7.49 15.97 -6.54
C LEU A 63 -9.00 16.26 -6.48
N GLY A 64 -9.42 17.40 -5.96
CA GLY A 64 -10.80 17.89 -5.99
C GLY A 64 -11.23 18.50 -7.35
N THR A 65 -10.32 18.58 -8.33
CA THR A 65 -10.59 19.18 -9.65
C THR A 65 -10.49 18.12 -10.76
N PRO A 66 -11.26 18.24 -11.87
CA PRO A 66 -11.14 17.34 -13.00
C PRO A 66 -9.72 17.27 -13.58
N GLU A 67 -9.05 18.41 -13.69
CA GLU A 67 -7.68 18.51 -14.20
C GLU A 67 -6.69 17.80 -13.31
N GLY A 68 -6.88 17.88 -11.99
CA GLY A 68 -6.03 17.18 -11.01
C GLY A 68 -6.23 15.67 -11.03
N VAL A 69 -7.47 15.20 -11.21
CA VAL A 69 -7.76 13.78 -11.38
C VAL A 69 -7.09 13.23 -12.64
N GLU A 70 -7.17 13.98 -13.76
CA GLU A 70 -6.54 13.57 -15.01
C GLU A 70 -5.01 13.56 -14.93
N GLU A 71 -4.41 14.56 -14.26
CA GLU A 71 -2.97 14.57 -14.00
C GLU A 71 -2.55 13.39 -13.10
N PHE A 72 -3.35 13.06 -12.07
CA PHE A 72 -3.09 11.88 -11.23
C PHE A 72 -3.19 10.60 -12.07
N ARG A 73 -4.22 10.44 -12.91
CA ARG A 73 -4.38 9.30 -13.83
C ARG A 73 -3.15 9.14 -14.71
N ARG A 74 -2.69 10.22 -15.33
CA ARG A 74 -1.52 10.22 -16.21
C ARG A 74 -0.26 9.84 -15.44
N THR A 75 0.04 10.53 -14.34
CA THR A 75 1.27 10.28 -13.57
C THR A 75 1.29 8.93 -12.88
N SER A 76 0.16 8.41 -12.42
CA SER A 76 0.07 7.05 -11.83
C SER A 76 0.20 5.93 -12.86
N SER A 77 0.16 6.23 -14.16
CA SER A 77 0.37 5.27 -15.25
C SER A 77 1.83 5.22 -15.73
N GLU A 78 2.71 6.04 -15.16
CA GLU A 78 4.13 6.10 -15.52
C GLU A 78 4.98 5.25 -14.58
N LEU A 79 6.06 4.64 -15.10
CA LEU A 79 7.07 3.97 -14.30
C LEU A 79 8.13 4.99 -13.85
N TYR A 80 8.60 4.83 -12.63
CA TYR A 80 9.62 5.67 -12.00
C TYR A 80 10.79 4.78 -11.56
N ASP A 81 12.02 5.29 -11.67
CA ASP A 81 13.21 4.54 -11.28
C ASP A 81 13.45 4.57 -9.75
N ASP A 82 12.94 5.60 -9.08
CA ASP A 82 13.16 5.90 -7.67
C ASP A 82 11.92 5.76 -6.78
N TRP A 83 10.80 5.26 -7.35
CA TRP A 83 9.56 5.06 -6.62
C TRP A 83 8.76 3.84 -7.12
N ASP A 84 8.33 3.01 -6.16
CA ASP A 84 7.49 1.84 -6.45
C ASP A 84 6.04 2.27 -6.72
N ASN A 85 5.68 2.33 -7.98
CA ASN A 85 4.32 2.67 -8.41
C ASN A 85 3.36 1.49 -8.20
N PHE A 86 2.69 1.46 -7.06
CA PHE A 86 1.69 0.43 -6.76
C PHE A 86 0.46 0.47 -7.66
N CYS A 87 0.14 1.60 -8.30
CA CYS A 87 -0.92 1.64 -9.31
C CYS A 87 -0.63 0.69 -10.48
N ILE A 88 0.66 0.51 -10.84
CA ILE A 88 1.10 -0.40 -11.91
C ILE A 88 1.49 -1.77 -11.36
N THR A 89 2.32 -1.80 -10.29
CA THR A 89 2.92 -3.06 -9.83
C THR A 89 1.96 -3.94 -9.04
N LEU A 90 0.87 -3.38 -8.55
CA LEU A 90 -0.15 -4.08 -7.78
C LEU A 90 -1.53 -3.98 -8.44
N GLY A 91 -1.94 -2.79 -8.88
CA GLY A 91 -3.26 -2.52 -9.43
C GLY A 91 -4.31 -2.18 -8.36
N TRP A 92 -5.33 -1.45 -8.77
CA TRP A 92 -6.42 -0.99 -7.89
C TRP A 92 -7.33 -2.12 -7.39
N ASP A 93 -7.37 -3.24 -8.07
CA ASP A 93 -8.12 -4.45 -7.68
C ASP A 93 -7.55 -5.16 -6.44
N ARG A 94 -6.34 -4.79 -6.02
CA ARG A 94 -5.68 -5.32 -4.82
C ARG A 94 -5.63 -4.32 -3.66
N ILE A 95 -6.27 -3.18 -3.80
CA ILE A 95 -6.38 -2.15 -2.76
C ILE A 95 -7.75 -2.21 -2.13
N ILE A 96 -7.81 -2.49 -0.83
CA ILE A 96 -9.06 -2.55 -0.04
C ILE A 96 -9.14 -1.30 0.84
N ILE A 97 -10.28 -0.62 0.83
CA ILE A 97 -10.54 0.55 1.67
C ILE A 97 -10.82 0.04 3.10
N SER A 98 -9.94 0.33 4.04
CA SER A 98 -10.00 -0.19 5.41
C SER A 98 -10.38 0.83 6.47
N GLY A 99 -10.31 2.12 6.16
CA GLY A 99 -10.68 3.17 7.09
C GLY A 99 -10.97 4.50 6.40
N VAL A 100 -12.01 5.18 6.88
CA VAL A 100 -12.42 6.52 6.48
C VAL A 100 -12.77 7.32 7.73
N VAL A 101 -12.78 8.64 7.63
CA VAL A 101 -13.11 9.54 8.74
C VAL A 101 -14.53 10.08 8.59
N ARG A 102 -14.98 10.32 7.35
CA ARG A 102 -16.29 10.90 7.08
C ARG A 102 -17.37 9.83 6.98
N PRO A 103 -18.49 9.96 7.72
CA PRO A 103 -19.57 8.96 7.71
C PRO A 103 -20.13 8.64 6.31
N GLU A 104 -20.20 9.64 5.43
CA GLU A 104 -20.68 9.46 4.05
C GLU A 104 -19.83 8.52 3.21
N ASN A 105 -18.58 8.28 3.63
CA ASN A 105 -17.62 7.39 2.96
C ASN A 105 -17.56 5.97 3.57
N GLU A 106 -18.25 5.73 4.69
CA GLU A 106 -18.30 4.39 5.31
C GLU A 106 -18.85 3.31 4.36
N LYS A 107 -19.67 3.70 3.40
CA LYS A 107 -20.21 2.81 2.35
C LYS A 107 -19.13 2.13 1.49
N PHE A 108 -17.90 2.65 1.49
CA PHE A 108 -16.78 2.09 0.74
C PHE A 108 -15.94 1.08 1.56
N LEU A 109 -16.14 1.03 2.89
CA LEU A 109 -15.36 0.17 3.76
C LEU A 109 -15.47 -1.31 3.38
N GLY A 110 -14.32 -1.99 3.38
CA GLY A 110 -14.21 -3.41 3.06
C GLY A 110 -14.25 -3.73 1.57
N LEU A 111 -14.53 -2.76 0.70
CA LEU A 111 -14.56 -2.96 -0.75
C LEU A 111 -13.16 -2.69 -1.35
N ARG A 112 -12.88 -3.38 -2.46
CA ARG A 112 -11.76 -3.03 -3.32
C ARG A 112 -12.04 -1.70 -4.02
N VAL A 113 -11.01 -0.94 -4.32
CA VAL A 113 -11.21 0.38 -4.98
C VAL A 113 -11.91 0.23 -6.32
N THR A 114 -11.61 -0.81 -7.09
CA THR A 114 -12.30 -1.13 -8.35
C THR A 114 -13.79 -1.46 -8.15
N GLU A 115 -14.10 -2.33 -7.20
CA GLU A 115 -15.48 -2.73 -6.86
C GLU A 115 -16.31 -1.53 -6.37
N ALA A 116 -15.72 -0.69 -5.53
CA ALA A 116 -16.36 0.50 -5.02
C ALA A 116 -16.60 1.54 -6.13
N ALA A 117 -15.64 1.74 -7.02
CA ALA A 117 -15.79 2.65 -8.15
C ALA A 117 -16.97 2.22 -9.05
N GLU A 118 -17.02 0.96 -9.44
CA GLU A 118 -18.11 0.41 -10.25
C GLU A 118 -19.46 0.53 -9.54
N LYS A 119 -19.53 0.06 -8.29
CA LYS A 119 -20.78 0.01 -7.52
C LYS A 119 -21.39 1.39 -7.28
N PHE A 120 -20.58 2.42 -7.12
CA PHE A 120 -21.03 3.77 -6.78
C PHE A 120 -20.93 4.77 -7.94
N GLY A 121 -20.68 4.28 -9.15
CA GLY A 121 -20.81 5.07 -10.38
C GLY A 121 -19.67 6.08 -10.60
N PHE A 122 -18.46 5.80 -10.09
CA PHE A 122 -17.27 6.54 -10.46
C PHE A 122 -16.80 6.12 -11.86
N GLU A 123 -16.13 7.03 -12.57
CA GLU A 123 -15.60 6.76 -13.90
C GLU A 123 -14.64 5.57 -13.90
N ASP A 124 -13.74 5.56 -12.93
CA ASP A 124 -12.77 4.48 -12.70
C ASP A 124 -12.25 4.47 -11.23
N ALA A 125 -11.37 3.54 -10.94
CA ALA A 125 -10.73 3.41 -9.63
C ALA A 125 -9.88 4.65 -9.26
N THR A 126 -9.26 5.31 -10.23
CA THR A 126 -8.45 6.52 -10.02
C THR A 126 -9.33 7.68 -9.59
N ALA A 127 -10.50 7.84 -10.21
CA ALA A 127 -11.48 8.87 -9.84
C ALA A 127 -12.00 8.66 -8.40
N LEU A 128 -12.32 7.43 -8.00
CA LEU A 128 -12.70 7.13 -6.62
C LEU A 128 -11.54 7.39 -5.65
N ALA A 129 -10.34 6.96 -5.98
CA ALA A 129 -9.16 7.18 -5.13
C ALA A 129 -8.89 8.67 -4.93
N ALA A 130 -8.97 9.48 -6.00
CA ALA A 130 -8.85 10.93 -5.94
C ALA A 130 -9.93 11.56 -5.04
N TYR A 131 -11.20 11.14 -5.23
CA TYR A 131 -12.31 11.58 -4.37
C TYR A 131 -12.05 11.28 -2.90
N LEU A 132 -11.65 10.06 -2.57
CA LEU A 132 -11.39 9.65 -1.19
C LEU A 132 -10.21 10.43 -0.60
N MET A 133 -9.10 10.58 -1.31
CA MET A 133 -7.95 11.33 -0.83
C MET A 133 -8.31 12.79 -0.58
N HIS A 134 -9.06 13.42 -1.49
CA HIS A 134 -9.49 14.81 -1.33
C HIS A 134 -10.51 14.96 -0.19
N SER A 135 -11.60 14.18 -0.21
CA SER A 135 -12.70 14.33 0.76
C SER A 135 -12.29 13.94 2.19
N GLU A 136 -11.33 13.05 2.37
CA GLU A 136 -10.86 12.56 3.67
C GLU A 136 -9.60 13.31 4.18
N ASP A 137 -9.16 14.38 3.50
CA ASP A 137 -7.92 15.08 3.81
C ASP A 137 -6.71 14.15 3.89
N GLY A 138 -6.64 13.16 2.98
CA GLY A 138 -5.58 12.15 2.90
C GLY A 138 -5.62 11.07 3.99
N LYS A 139 -6.67 11.00 4.80
CA LYS A 139 -6.77 10.10 5.98
C LYS A 139 -7.39 8.74 5.67
N THR A 140 -7.71 8.46 4.41
CA THR A 140 -8.22 7.14 4.01
C THR A 140 -7.15 6.08 4.26
N ALA A 141 -7.48 5.08 5.08
CA ALA A 141 -6.63 3.91 5.30
C ALA A 141 -6.96 2.81 4.29
N ILE A 142 -5.94 2.08 3.87
CA ILE A 142 -6.06 0.96 2.94
C ILE A 142 -5.31 -0.28 3.43
N ILE A 143 -5.74 -1.43 2.92
CA ILE A 143 -4.95 -2.65 2.91
C ILE A 143 -4.54 -2.93 1.46
N ASN A 144 -3.25 -2.96 1.20
CA ASN A 144 -2.69 -3.36 -0.08
C ASN A 144 -2.29 -4.85 -0.03
N MET A 145 -2.87 -5.68 -0.89
CA MET A 145 -2.58 -7.12 -0.98
C MET A 145 -1.31 -7.35 -1.82
N SER A 146 -0.18 -6.85 -1.31
CA SER A 146 1.06 -6.67 -2.05
C SER A 146 2.10 -7.79 -1.89
N MET A 147 1.86 -8.75 -1.00
CA MET A 147 2.82 -9.82 -0.69
C MET A 147 2.24 -11.20 -1.01
N SER A 148 3.12 -12.19 -1.25
CA SER A 148 2.71 -13.57 -1.53
C SER A 148 2.87 -14.45 -0.29
N GLN A 149 2.00 -15.45 -0.15
CA GLN A 149 2.09 -16.45 0.91
C GLN A 149 3.38 -17.27 0.80
N ASP A 150 3.83 -17.58 -0.42
CA ASP A 150 5.07 -18.35 -0.63
C ASP A 150 6.31 -17.61 -0.10
N ASP A 151 6.38 -16.28 -0.31
CA ASP A 151 7.46 -15.46 0.25
C ASP A 151 7.40 -15.40 1.78
N ILE A 152 6.18 -15.30 2.35
CA ILE A 152 5.95 -15.34 3.79
C ILE A 152 6.45 -16.66 4.36
N ASP A 153 6.05 -17.78 3.78
CA ASP A 153 6.45 -19.11 4.19
C ASP A 153 7.96 -19.35 4.08
N THR A 154 8.58 -18.76 3.05
CA THR A 154 10.03 -18.79 2.86
C THR A 154 10.74 -18.09 4.00
N VAL A 155 10.34 -16.87 4.36
CA VAL A 155 10.94 -16.11 5.47
C VAL A 155 10.69 -16.79 6.81
N ALA A 156 9.48 -17.34 7.03
CA ALA A 156 9.11 -17.98 8.29
C ALA A 156 9.96 -19.21 8.63
N ARG A 157 10.57 -19.87 7.64
CA ARG A 157 11.45 -21.03 7.84
C ARG A 157 12.89 -20.68 8.15
N LEU A 158 13.27 -19.40 8.05
CA LEU A 158 14.65 -18.99 8.31
C LEU A 158 14.94 -18.94 9.82
N PRO A 159 16.04 -19.55 10.28
CA PRO A 159 16.33 -19.64 11.73
C PRO A 159 16.70 -18.31 12.38
N TRP A 160 16.87 -17.27 11.59
CA TRP A 160 17.21 -15.92 12.00
C TRP A 160 16.07 -14.91 11.75
N SER A 161 14.86 -15.39 11.45
CA SER A 161 13.68 -14.55 11.31
C SER A 161 12.79 -14.60 12.55
N ASN A 162 12.16 -13.47 12.88
CA ASN A 162 11.23 -13.33 14.00
C ASN A 162 9.86 -12.87 13.47
N ILE A 163 8.79 -13.45 14.02
CA ILE A 163 7.42 -13.04 13.68
C ILE A 163 7.00 -11.91 14.60
N ILE A 164 6.52 -10.82 14.01
CA ILE A 164 5.95 -9.66 14.70
C ILE A 164 4.55 -9.37 14.16
N SER A 165 3.74 -8.62 14.89
CA SER A 165 2.40 -8.21 14.44
C SER A 165 2.44 -6.95 13.56
N ASP A 166 3.41 -6.07 13.75
CA ASP A 166 3.43 -4.73 13.17
C ASP A 166 2.12 -3.96 13.43
N ALA A 167 1.57 -4.16 14.63
CA ALA A 167 0.31 -3.54 15.05
C ALA A 167 0.53 -2.06 15.37
N ILE A 168 -0.44 -1.24 14.95
CA ILE A 168 -0.45 0.20 15.25
C ILE A 168 -1.50 0.44 16.33
N TYR A 169 -1.09 1.01 17.45
CA TYR A 169 -2.00 1.42 18.51
C TYR A 169 -2.64 2.77 18.16
N ALA A 170 -3.89 2.73 17.73
CA ALA A 170 -4.68 3.94 17.51
C ALA A 170 -5.55 4.24 18.74
N LYS A 171 -5.81 5.53 19.02
CA LYS A 171 -6.80 5.97 20.01
C LYS A 171 -8.20 5.88 19.41
N THR A 172 -8.62 4.68 19.02
CA THR A 172 -9.93 4.41 18.43
C THR A 172 -10.57 3.23 19.16
N ASP A 173 -11.90 3.18 19.17
CA ASP A 173 -12.66 2.06 19.77
C ASP A 173 -12.55 0.77 18.94
N THR A 174 -12.02 0.87 17.71
CA THR A 174 -11.80 -0.27 16.83
C THR A 174 -10.31 -0.62 16.84
N PRO A 175 -9.93 -1.81 17.30
CA PRO A 175 -8.55 -2.24 17.29
C PRO A 175 -8.04 -2.41 15.85
N HIS A 176 -6.75 -2.15 15.66
CA HIS A 176 -6.09 -2.42 14.39
C HIS A 176 -6.19 -3.91 14.05
N PRO A 177 -6.44 -4.31 12.77
CA PRO A 177 -6.62 -5.72 12.39
C PRO A 177 -5.47 -6.67 12.74
N ARG A 178 -4.30 -6.12 13.07
CA ARG A 178 -3.08 -6.87 13.46
C ARG A 178 -2.86 -6.93 14.99
N MET A 179 -3.84 -6.49 15.80
CA MET A 179 -3.77 -6.58 17.26
C MET A 179 -4.35 -7.89 17.77
#